data_0db4795d71d51b4a5e601532e5e8c745
#
_entry.id   0db4795d71d51b4a5e601532e5e8c745
#
_cell.length_a   1.000
_cell.length_b   1.000
_cell.length_c   1.000
_cell.angle_alpha   90.00
_cell.angle_beta   90.00
_cell.angle_gamma   90.00
#
_symmetry.space_group_name_H-M   'P 1'
#
loop_
_entity.id
_entity.type
_entity.pdbx_description
1 polymer ?
#
loop_
_entity_poly.entity_id
_entity_poly.type
_entity_poly.pdbx_seq_one_letter_code
_entity_poly.pdbx_strand_id
1 'polypeptide(L)'
;MPRIPQDPNHLLTQLEAAKNPTHSTQIHNLLTRLSNLQLDPHQLIRFHESLLFLRAFPHAPSQIRRAENLLNTFHKRIEKLRAANIDMSLFDDFDTSGITGTTMQDTLSFDVAQWLVRRIPKNVEIAWNDYWDDYQAERARGNIWPRFIPLLEEDTDVEANIPWQSWLDAARGRQNPLPWLLNQFAKLPLPARQQSELYDSLRLPLRWNLENLKLSRTRNWTTPRRFYFHTTPLIQRSEVDLAQELSKPAPNLEKLSAAAGEHVMQSIREVMVVRYRELYGTTLGDPSTVVRADVGRGVVMHFWGLPPTRRLPLRAYVAGYTLKNGAPINYIEAIGLCEWIEVGFNTFYTYRQGETAWIYAQALRCLQALTHAKCFSIYPYQIGQNNDEAIESGAFWFYRKLGFRPGRPDLQKLCEREEKRIAANPKYRTPSRTLKRLAEAHMFYDLSRMSIGNGAPGNRTLGKGTTSSRAVNATKSSPASAAEGSGPWDTFSIRTLGLRINQRMAKDFDGESQKIRRASTATITKALKINPSRWTVLQNQSLENWSLVLTQIPNLSRWTPEEKRQLIKIIRAKCASTEMPYLHQTQNHPRLRSELLRLGS
;
A
#
# COMPACT_ATOMS: atom_id res chain seq x y z
N MET A 1 45.68 11.90 -27.57
CA MET A 1 44.68 10.94 -28.06
C MET A 1 43.31 11.60 -27.96
N PRO A 2 42.51 11.67 -29.02
CA PRO A 2 41.15 12.20 -28.95
C PRO A 2 40.36 11.30 -27.99
N ARG A 3 39.67 11.93 -27.00
CA ARG A 3 38.75 11.21 -26.10
C ARG A 3 37.59 10.69 -26.95
N ILE A 4 37.48 9.37 -27.10
CA ILE A 4 36.32 8.71 -27.69
C ILE A 4 35.08 9.28 -26.96
N PRO A 5 34.07 9.82 -27.68
CA PRO A 5 32.85 10.30 -27.06
C PRO A 5 32.25 9.17 -26.22
N GLN A 6 32.11 9.40 -24.92
CA GLN A 6 31.58 8.38 -24.02
C GLN A 6 30.05 8.41 -24.16
N ASP A 7 29.48 7.36 -24.73
CA ASP A 7 28.02 7.21 -24.81
C ASP A 7 27.43 7.11 -23.40
N PRO A 8 26.61 8.08 -22.95
CA PRO A 8 25.99 8.07 -21.64
C PRO A 8 25.11 6.83 -21.41
N ASN A 9 24.43 6.34 -22.46
CA ASN A 9 23.55 5.17 -22.35
C ASN A 9 24.34 3.90 -22.05
N HIS A 10 25.51 3.75 -22.68
CA HIS A 10 26.38 2.63 -22.38
C HIS A 10 26.88 2.66 -20.93
N LEU A 11 27.28 3.84 -20.42
CA LEU A 11 27.72 4.00 -19.02
C LEU A 11 26.60 3.73 -18.03
N LEU A 12 25.37 4.18 -18.32
CA LEU A 12 24.20 3.92 -17.48
C LEU A 12 23.89 2.43 -17.44
N THR A 13 23.92 1.75 -18.57
CA THR A 13 23.70 0.28 -18.63
C THR A 13 24.77 -0.48 -17.84
N GLN A 14 26.04 -0.05 -17.90
CA GLN A 14 27.10 -0.61 -17.05
C GLN A 14 26.84 -0.35 -15.56
N LEU A 15 26.38 0.86 -15.19
CA LEU A 15 26.05 1.19 -13.80
C LEU A 15 24.87 0.35 -13.27
N GLU A 16 23.85 0.15 -14.09
CA GLU A 16 22.69 -0.70 -13.76
C GLU A 16 23.11 -2.16 -13.58
N ALA A 17 23.98 -2.69 -14.43
CA ALA A 17 24.54 -4.03 -14.27
C ALA A 17 25.42 -4.16 -13.01
N ALA A 18 26.14 -3.11 -12.63
CA ALA A 18 27.02 -3.08 -11.46
C ALA A 18 26.26 -2.96 -10.12
N LYS A 19 24.93 -2.86 -10.12
CA LYS A 19 24.08 -2.92 -8.90
C LYS A 19 24.26 -4.24 -8.14
N ASN A 20 24.75 -5.29 -8.79
CA ASN A 20 25.14 -6.54 -8.12
C ASN A 20 26.55 -6.41 -7.51
N PRO A 21 26.80 -6.85 -6.25
CA PRO A 21 28.09 -6.76 -5.56
C PRO A 21 29.28 -7.35 -6.31
N THR A 22 29.08 -8.33 -7.20
CA THR A 22 30.14 -8.93 -8.02
C THR A 22 30.88 -7.95 -8.93
N HIS A 23 30.29 -6.76 -9.21
CA HIS A 23 30.83 -5.73 -10.09
C HIS A 23 31.09 -4.39 -9.40
N SER A 24 31.20 -4.37 -8.08
CA SER A 24 31.24 -3.15 -7.25
C SER A 24 32.47 -2.25 -7.50
N THR A 25 33.60 -2.79 -7.96
CA THR A 25 34.86 -2.03 -8.18
C THR A 25 34.73 -0.98 -9.28
N GLN A 26 33.81 -1.16 -10.22
CA GLN A 26 33.61 -0.25 -11.36
C GLN A 26 32.70 0.94 -11.01
N ILE A 27 31.88 0.83 -9.94
CA ILE A 27 30.83 1.82 -9.62
C ILE A 27 31.42 3.23 -9.41
N HIS A 28 32.52 3.36 -8.69
CA HIS A 28 33.12 4.67 -8.41
C HIS A 28 33.53 5.38 -9.70
N ASN A 29 34.18 4.67 -10.62
CA ASN A 29 34.59 5.21 -11.92
C ASN A 29 33.35 5.60 -12.76
N LEU A 30 32.33 4.74 -12.84
CA LEU A 30 31.10 5.00 -13.58
C LEU A 30 30.37 6.25 -13.03
N LEU A 31 30.25 6.37 -11.70
CA LEU A 31 29.66 7.55 -11.07
C LEU A 31 30.44 8.83 -11.37
N THR A 32 31.78 8.76 -11.37
CA THR A 32 32.63 9.92 -11.69
C THR A 32 32.47 10.32 -13.15
N ARG A 33 32.47 9.37 -14.07
CA ARG A 33 32.28 9.63 -15.52
C ARG A 33 30.90 10.24 -15.78
N LEU A 34 29.81 9.60 -15.30
CA LEU A 34 28.44 10.10 -15.47
C LEU A 34 28.21 11.45 -14.81
N SER A 35 28.89 11.73 -13.68
CA SER A 35 28.76 13.02 -13.00
C SER A 35 29.27 14.20 -13.81
N ASN A 36 30.20 13.98 -14.75
CA ASN A 36 30.80 15.01 -15.59
C ASN A 36 30.13 15.18 -16.95
N LEU A 37 29.13 14.33 -17.27
CA LEU A 37 28.40 14.41 -18.54
C LEU A 37 27.15 15.25 -18.41
N GLN A 38 26.77 15.91 -19.50
CA GLN A 38 25.43 16.45 -19.68
C GLN A 38 24.52 15.28 -20.10
N LEU A 39 23.47 15.06 -19.35
CA LEU A 39 22.50 13.99 -19.54
C LEU A 39 21.17 14.58 -20.00
N ASP A 40 20.52 13.91 -20.94
CA ASP A 40 19.15 14.23 -21.33
C ASP A 40 18.14 13.78 -20.22
N PRO A 41 16.85 14.14 -20.29
CA PRO A 41 15.86 13.79 -19.26
C PRO A 41 15.78 12.30 -18.96
N HIS A 42 15.73 11.43 -19.97
CA HIS A 42 15.69 9.97 -19.78
C HIS A 42 16.94 9.42 -19.08
N GLN A 43 18.11 9.88 -19.53
CA GLN A 43 19.39 9.50 -18.94
C GLN A 43 19.51 10.01 -17.50
N LEU A 44 19.00 11.21 -17.24
CA LEU A 44 19.06 11.81 -15.90
C LEU A 44 18.15 11.06 -14.91
N ILE A 45 16.96 10.64 -15.34
CA ILE A 45 16.07 9.78 -14.55
C ILE A 45 16.78 8.43 -14.25
N ARG A 46 17.32 7.75 -15.24
CA ARG A 46 18.06 6.49 -15.03
C ARG A 46 19.23 6.65 -14.07
N PHE A 47 19.95 7.76 -14.16
CA PHE A 47 21.05 8.07 -13.24
C PHE A 47 20.55 8.29 -11.82
N HIS A 48 19.48 9.07 -11.65
CA HIS A 48 18.83 9.30 -10.37
C HIS A 48 18.37 7.99 -9.69
N GLU A 49 17.67 7.13 -10.45
CA GLU A 49 17.22 5.83 -9.97
C GLU A 49 18.39 4.92 -9.55
N SER A 50 19.48 4.95 -10.30
CA SER A 50 20.68 4.19 -9.94
C SER A 50 21.33 4.69 -8.66
N LEU A 51 21.37 6.01 -8.44
CA LEU A 51 21.90 6.60 -7.20
C LEU A 51 21.05 6.23 -5.98
N LEU A 52 19.72 6.29 -6.11
CA LEU A 52 18.80 5.88 -5.03
C LEU A 52 18.95 4.39 -4.71
N PHE A 53 19.05 3.54 -5.74
CA PHE A 53 19.28 2.11 -5.55
C PHE A 53 20.59 1.83 -4.81
N LEU A 54 21.70 2.42 -5.25
CA LEU A 54 23.01 2.25 -4.62
C LEU A 54 23.04 2.75 -3.18
N ARG A 55 22.27 3.78 -2.85
CA ARG A 55 22.11 4.26 -1.48
C ARG A 55 21.33 3.25 -0.60
N ALA A 56 20.32 2.60 -1.16
CA ALA A 56 19.53 1.59 -0.43
C ALA A 56 20.27 0.24 -0.30
N PHE A 57 21.00 -0.18 -1.34
CA PHE A 57 21.71 -1.45 -1.44
C PHE A 57 23.23 -1.25 -1.62
N PRO A 58 23.91 -0.57 -0.69
CA PRO A 58 25.32 -0.23 -0.83
C PRO A 58 26.22 -1.46 -0.63
N HIS A 59 27.36 -1.46 -1.31
CA HIS A 59 28.40 -2.47 -1.13
C HIS A 59 29.54 -1.98 -0.21
N ALA A 60 29.71 -0.66 -0.09
CA ALA A 60 30.76 -0.05 0.72
C ALA A 60 30.35 1.36 1.21
N PRO A 61 30.94 1.86 2.33
CA PRO A 61 30.69 3.21 2.84
C PRO A 61 30.99 4.33 1.83
N SER A 62 32.01 4.15 0.99
CA SER A 62 32.39 5.13 -0.04
C SER A 62 31.29 5.34 -1.08
N GLN A 63 30.55 4.28 -1.43
CA GLN A 63 29.43 4.36 -2.38
C GLN A 63 28.26 5.19 -1.82
N ILE A 64 27.90 5.00 -0.54
CA ILE A 64 26.86 5.82 0.11
C ILE A 64 27.25 7.29 0.04
N ARG A 65 28.46 7.63 0.52
CA ARG A 65 28.92 9.03 0.51
C ARG A 65 28.90 9.63 -0.91
N ARG A 66 29.32 8.87 -1.90
CA ARG A 66 29.32 9.35 -3.29
C ARG A 66 27.90 9.52 -3.84
N ALA A 67 27.02 8.55 -3.61
CA ALA A 67 25.61 8.64 -4.03
C ALA A 67 24.89 9.81 -3.35
N GLU A 68 25.03 9.96 -2.04
CA GLU A 68 24.41 11.06 -1.29
C GLU A 68 24.93 12.44 -1.73
N ASN A 69 26.24 12.59 -2.00
CA ASN A 69 26.80 13.84 -2.52
C ASN A 69 26.21 14.21 -3.89
N LEU A 70 26.04 13.23 -4.78
CA LEU A 70 25.43 13.45 -6.10
C LEU A 70 23.94 13.76 -5.98
N LEU A 71 23.20 13.07 -5.10
CA LEU A 71 21.79 13.33 -4.83
C LEU A 71 21.58 14.71 -4.18
N ASN A 72 22.44 15.11 -3.24
CA ASN A 72 22.33 16.40 -2.57
C ASN A 72 22.48 17.61 -3.51
N THR A 73 23.17 17.43 -4.63
CA THR A 73 23.38 18.46 -5.65
C THR A 73 22.54 18.23 -6.92
N PHE A 74 21.62 17.27 -6.89
CA PHE A 74 20.89 16.82 -8.09
C PHE A 74 19.99 17.91 -8.68
N HIS A 75 19.41 18.78 -7.85
CA HIS A 75 18.59 19.94 -8.27
C HIS A 75 19.30 20.80 -9.34
N LYS A 76 20.63 21.00 -9.22
CA LYS A 76 21.41 21.79 -10.18
C LYS A 76 21.36 21.21 -11.60
N ARG A 77 21.13 19.90 -11.75
CA ARG A 77 21.00 19.24 -13.06
C ARG A 77 19.63 19.51 -13.66
N ILE A 78 18.60 19.48 -12.84
CA ILE A 78 17.22 19.83 -13.23
C ILE A 78 17.15 21.32 -13.63
N GLU A 79 17.77 22.20 -12.85
CA GLU A 79 17.85 23.63 -13.18
C GLU A 79 18.52 23.89 -14.55
N LYS A 80 19.57 23.14 -14.88
CA LYS A 80 20.23 23.23 -16.19
C LYS A 80 19.31 22.82 -17.35
N LEU A 81 18.54 21.73 -17.18
CA LEU A 81 17.55 21.32 -18.20
C LEU A 81 16.49 22.39 -18.38
N ARG A 82 15.98 22.94 -17.30
CA ARG A 82 14.98 24.01 -17.33
C ARG A 82 15.51 25.29 -17.98
N ALA A 83 16.73 25.70 -17.64
CA ALA A 83 17.39 26.85 -18.27
C ALA A 83 17.66 26.66 -19.78
N ALA A 84 17.78 25.44 -20.23
CA ALA A 84 17.91 25.07 -21.64
C ALA A 84 16.55 24.88 -22.35
N ASN A 85 15.42 25.19 -21.70
CA ASN A 85 14.05 25.00 -22.20
C ASN A 85 13.75 23.56 -22.68
N ILE A 86 14.34 22.56 -22.02
CA ILE A 86 14.08 21.14 -22.32
C ILE A 86 12.71 20.77 -21.75
N ASP A 87 11.95 19.94 -22.49
CA ASP A 87 10.69 19.38 -22.02
C ASP A 87 10.86 18.59 -20.72
N MET A 88 10.09 18.96 -19.70
CA MET A 88 10.14 18.38 -18.36
C MET A 88 9.02 17.36 -18.10
N SER A 89 8.15 17.07 -19.08
CA SER A 89 6.98 16.20 -18.92
C SER A 89 7.33 14.79 -18.41
N LEU A 90 8.49 14.26 -18.78
CA LEU A 90 8.98 12.98 -18.30
C LEU A 90 9.19 12.89 -16.77
N PHE A 91 9.31 14.03 -16.10
CA PHE A 91 9.45 14.09 -14.64
C PHE A 91 8.10 14.13 -13.91
N ASP A 92 6.98 14.18 -14.62
CA ASP A 92 5.61 14.15 -14.08
C ASP A 92 4.99 12.76 -14.13
N ASP A 93 5.69 11.77 -14.73
CA ASP A 93 5.25 10.39 -14.73
C ASP A 93 5.22 9.81 -13.30
N PHE A 94 4.24 8.99 -13.04
CA PHE A 94 3.95 8.37 -11.75
C PHE A 94 5.16 7.63 -11.12
N ASP A 95 5.98 6.99 -11.94
CA ASP A 95 7.16 6.25 -11.49
C ASP A 95 8.41 7.13 -11.35
N THR A 96 8.45 8.30 -11.98
CA THR A 96 9.62 9.17 -12.03
C THR A 96 9.43 10.52 -11.32
N SER A 97 8.21 10.86 -10.92
CA SER A 97 7.87 12.12 -10.24
C SER A 97 8.62 12.33 -8.92
N GLY A 98 8.61 13.55 -8.43
CA GLY A 98 9.12 13.88 -7.10
C GLY A 98 10.63 14.07 -7.03
N ILE A 99 11.32 14.22 -8.14
CA ILE A 99 12.76 14.54 -8.18
C ILE A 99 12.97 15.99 -7.74
N THR A 100 14.00 16.24 -6.93
CA THR A 100 14.31 17.60 -6.46
C THR A 100 14.55 18.57 -7.64
N GLY A 101 14.01 19.77 -7.53
CA GLY A 101 14.07 20.79 -8.58
C GLY A 101 12.92 20.72 -9.60
N THR A 102 12.04 19.71 -9.54
CA THR A 102 10.83 19.63 -10.37
C THR A 102 9.63 20.25 -9.67
N THR A 103 8.57 20.48 -10.44
CA THR A 103 7.26 20.93 -9.96
C THR A 103 6.32 19.74 -10.04
N MET A 104 5.43 19.61 -9.07
CA MET A 104 4.37 18.61 -9.04
C MET A 104 3.01 19.27 -9.09
N GLN A 105 2.02 18.57 -9.66
CA GLN A 105 0.64 19.03 -9.69
C GLN A 105 -0.31 17.84 -9.60
N ASP A 106 -1.26 17.88 -8.64
CA ASP A 106 -2.28 16.85 -8.47
C ASP A 106 -3.49 17.40 -7.70
N THR A 107 -4.60 16.67 -7.78
CA THR A 107 -5.77 16.89 -6.92
C THR A 107 -5.60 16.08 -5.64
N LEU A 108 -5.35 16.76 -4.52
CA LEU A 108 -5.13 16.13 -3.22
C LEU A 108 -6.40 16.20 -2.37
N SER A 109 -6.64 15.18 -1.54
CA SER A 109 -7.72 15.22 -0.55
C SER A 109 -7.52 16.34 0.47
N PHE A 110 -8.59 16.72 1.15
CA PHE A 110 -8.59 17.75 2.20
C PHE A 110 -7.52 17.52 3.26
N ASP A 111 -7.44 16.28 3.76
CA ASP A 111 -6.48 15.90 4.79
C ASP A 111 -5.01 16.05 4.31
N VAL A 112 -4.72 15.64 3.06
CA VAL A 112 -3.38 15.78 2.48
C VAL A 112 -3.07 17.21 2.12
N ALA A 113 -4.01 17.96 1.56
CA ALA A 113 -3.84 19.39 1.24
C ALA A 113 -3.54 20.21 2.50
N GLN A 114 -4.29 20.00 3.59
CA GLN A 114 -4.01 20.65 4.88
C GLN A 114 -2.62 20.30 5.42
N TRP A 115 -2.23 19.03 5.30
CA TRP A 115 -0.90 18.58 5.74
C TRP A 115 0.20 19.23 4.89
N LEU A 116 0.04 19.26 3.56
CA LEU A 116 1.02 19.81 2.63
C LEU A 116 1.24 21.32 2.86
N VAL A 117 0.16 22.10 3.05
CA VAL A 117 0.22 23.52 3.37
C VAL A 117 0.99 23.78 4.67
N ARG A 118 0.76 22.95 5.71
CA ARG A 118 1.54 23.07 6.97
C ARG A 118 3.01 22.71 6.77
N ARG A 119 3.30 21.77 5.86
CA ARG A 119 4.65 21.26 5.63
C ARG A 119 5.52 22.18 4.76
N ILE A 120 4.94 22.78 3.71
CA ILE A 120 5.63 23.64 2.74
C ILE A 120 4.78 24.87 2.37
N PRO A 121 4.43 25.75 3.32
CA PRO A 121 3.42 26.82 3.12
C PRO A 121 3.76 27.81 2.02
N LYS A 122 5.04 27.97 1.67
CA LYS A 122 5.52 28.90 0.64
C LYS A 122 5.67 28.28 -0.74
N ASN A 123 5.57 26.94 -0.83
CA ASN A 123 5.89 26.20 -2.05
C ASN A 123 4.67 25.51 -2.65
N VAL A 124 3.46 25.72 -2.11
CA VAL A 124 2.22 25.12 -2.62
C VAL A 124 1.20 26.20 -2.92
N GLU A 125 0.54 26.06 -4.06
CA GLU A 125 -0.49 26.99 -4.56
C GLU A 125 -1.62 26.23 -5.26
N ILE A 126 -2.74 26.93 -5.51
CA ILE A 126 -3.82 26.42 -6.35
C ILE A 126 -3.48 26.72 -7.81
N ALA A 127 -3.55 25.71 -8.68
CA ALA A 127 -3.37 25.87 -10.13
C ALA A 127 -4.70 26.33 -10.77
N TRP A 128 -5.06 27.60 -10.56
CA TRP A 128 -6.36 28.14 -10.98
C TRP A 128 -6.63 27.99 -12.47
N ASN A 129 -5.64 28.20 -13.33
CA ASN A 129 -5.83 28.12 -14.78
C ASN A 129 -6.30 26.70 -15.17
N ASP A 130 -5.62 25.67 -14.65
CA ASP A 130 -5.95 24.27 -14.93
C ASP A 130 -7.30 23.87 -14.29
N TYR A 131 -7.67 24.50 -13.17
CA TYR A 131 -8.95 24.25 -12.51
C TYR A 131 -10.15 24.76 -13.33
N TRP A 132 -10.04 25.95 -13.93
CA TRP A 132 -11.15 26.52 -14.68
C TRP A 132 -11.42 25.80 -15.99
N ASP A 133 -10.45 25.07 -16.52
CA ASP A 133 -10.58 24.27 -17.74
C ASP A 133 -11.18 22.86 -17.48
N ASP A 134 -11.34 22.43 -16.20
CA ASP A 134 -11.92 21.13 -15.86
C ASP A 134 -13.46 21.21 -15.81
N TYR A 135 -14.13 20.62 -16.82
CA TYR A 135 -15.59 20.52 -16.88
C TYR A 135 -16.23 19.81 -15.66
N GLN A 136 -15.56 18.84 -15.05
CA GLN A 136 -16.09 18.16 -13.85
C GLN A 136 -16.06 19.09 -12.63
N ALA A 137 -15.08 19.97 -12.55
CA ALA A 137 -15.01 21.00 -11.51
C ALA A 137 -16.15 22.03 -11.63
N GLU A 138 -16.64 22.30 -12.83
CA GLU A 138 -17.72 23.26 -13.08
C GLU A 138 -19.02 22.90 -12.34
N ARG A 139 -19.41 21.62 -12.33
CA ARG A 139 -20.60 21.15 -11.61
C ARG A 139 -20.51 21.32 -10.09
N ALA A 140 -19.32 21.26 -9.51
CA ALA A 140 -19.10 21.44 -8.08
C ALA A 140 -19.06 22.92 -7.67
N ARG A 141 -18.69 23.82 -8.58
CA ARG A 141 -18.51 25.26 -8.34
C ARG A 141 -19.80 25.92 -7.86
N GLY A 142 -20.88 25.77 -8.59
CA GLY A 142 -22.18 26.37 -8.27
C GLY A 142 -22.76 25.92 -6.93
N ASN A 143 -22.40 24.73 -6.44
CA ASN A 143 -22.90 24.20 -5.17
C ASN A 143 -21.99 24.52 -3.96
N ILE A 144 -20.74 24.89 -4.19
CA ILE A 144 -19.74 25.00 -3.11
C ILE A 144 -19.32 26.45 -2.88
N TRP A 145 -18.93 27.18 -3.92
CA TRP A 145 -18.43 28.55 -3.78
C TRP A 145 -19.40 29.51 -3.14
N PRO A 146 -20.73 29.46 -3.42
CA PRO A 146 -21.70 30.33 -2.75
C PRO A 146 -21.70 30.23 -1.22
N ARG A 147 -21.23 29.12 -0.67
CA ARG A 147 -21.14 28.94 0.81
C ARG A 147 -20.15 29.90 1.47
N PHE A 148 -19.23 30.46 0.72
CA PHE A 148 -18.18 31.36 1.19
C PHE A 148 -18.43 32.81 0.79
N ILE A 149 -19.52 33.09 0.07
CA ILE A 149 -19.96 34.41 -0.37
C ILE A 149 -21.17 34.82 0.48
N PRO A 150 -21.08 35.87 1.30
CA PRO A 150 -22.12 36.24 2.26
C PRO A 150 -23.42 36.78 1.63
N LEU A 151 -23.35 37.28 0.41
CA LEU A 151 -24.49 37.81 -0.32
C LEU A 151 -24.40 37.45 -1.80
N LEU A 152 -25.35 36.61 -2.24
CA LEU A 152 -25.66 36.33 -3.64
C LEU A 152 -27.18 36.53 -3.80
N GLU A 153 -27.63 37.41 -4.68
CA GLU A 153 -29.06 37.67 -4.88
C GLU A 153 -29.66 36.87 -6.03
N GLU A 154 -28.82 36.38 -6.96
CA GLU A 154 -29.22 35.64 -8.14
C GLU A 154 -28.71 34.20 -8.12
N ASP A 155 -29.24 33.39 -9.01
CA ASP A 155 -28.71 32.05 -9.23
C ASP A 155 -27.26 32.12 -9.71
N THR A 156 -26.45 31.19 -9.24
CA THR A 156 -25.02 31.11 -9.55
C THR A 156 -24.71 31.09 -11.04
N ASP A 157 -25.62 30.61 -11.87
CA ASP A 157 -25.47 30.62 -13.33
C ASP A 157 -25.68 32.02 -13.94
N VAL A 158 -26.47 32.89 -13.31
CA VAL A 158 -26.73 34.25 -13.77
C VAL A 158 -25.62 35.21 -13.34
N GLU A 159 -25.07 35.06 -12.16
CA GLU A 159 -23.94 35.81 -11.62
C GLU A 159 -22.58 35.38 -12.21
N ALA A 160 -22.56 34.38 -13.11
CA ALA A 160 -21.36 33.79 -13.69
C ALA A 160 -20.53 34.73 -14.58
N ASN A 161 -20.96 35.97 -14.84
CA ASN A 161 -20.15 36.96 -15.55
C ASN A 161 -18.93 37.44 -14.74
N ILE A 162 -18.89 37.16 -13.43
CA ILE A 162 -17.72 37.42 -12.58
C ILE A 162 -17.11 36.07 -12.24
N PRO A 163 -15.84 35.80 -12.63
CA PRO A 163 -15.19 34.55 -12.32
C PRO A 163 -15.20 34.25 -10.81
N TRP A 164 -15.51 33.03 -10.42
CA TRP A 164 -15.51 32.60 -9.01
C TRP A 164 -14.21 32.94 -8.28
N GLN A 165 -13.09 32.90 -8.98
CA GLN A 165 -11.81 33.32 -8.42
C GLN A 165 -11.86 34.79 -7.92
N SER A 166 -12.49 35.69 -8.66
CA SER A 166 -12.62 37.11 -8.25
C SER A 166 -13.46 37.25 -6.98
N TRP A 167 -14.54 36.50 -6.85
CA TRP A 167 -15.35 36.43 -5.62
C TRP A 167 -14.54 35.94 -4.43
N LEU A 168 -13.79 34.85 -4.62
CA LEU A 168 -12.94 34.26 -3.58
C LEU A 168 -11.80 35.21 -3.20
N ASP A 169 -11.19 35.89 -4.18
CA ASP A 169 -10.13 36.87 -3.97
C ASP A 169 -10.63 38.07 -3.16
N ALA A 170 -11.83 38.56 -3.45
CA ALA A 170 -12.48 39.60 -2.65
C ALA A 170 -12.75 39.14 -1.21
N ALA A 171 -13.24 37.90 -1.03
CA ALA A 171 -13.58 37.36 0.29
C ALA A 171 -12.35 37.08 1.18
N ARG A 172 -11.23 36.64 0.59
CA ARG A 172 -10.00 36.36 1.34
C ARG A 172 -9.14 37.60 1.63
N GLY A 173 -9.31 38.66 0.86
CA GLY A 173 -8.49 39.86 0.95
C GLY A 173 -7.01 39.57 0.70
N ARG A 174 -6.13 39.93 1.67
CA ARG A 174 -4.67 39.71 1.56
C ARG A 174 -4.19 38.33 2.00
N GLN A 175 -5.08 37.44 2.41
CA GLN A 175 -4.70 36.11 2.87
C GLN A 175 -4.25 35.23 1.70
N ASN A 176 -3.34 34.29 1.95
CA ASN A 176 -2.96 33.28 0.94
C ASN A 176 -4.18 32.42 0.57
N PRO A 177 -4.49 32.25 -0.74
CA PRO A 177 -5.69 31.56 -1.21
C PRO A 177 -5.90 30.18 -0.63
N LEU A 178 -4.90 29.31 -0.70
CA LEU A 178 -5.05 27.92 -0.31
C LEU A 178 -5.23 27.73 1.20
N PRO A 179 -4.40 28.27 2.10
CA PRO A 179 -4.64 28.20 3.54
C PRO A 179 -5.98 28.81 3.96
N TRP A 180 -6.36 29.95 3.36
CA TRP A 180 -7.65 30.58 3.63
C TRP A 180 -8.80 29.65 3.27
N LEU A 181 -8.80 29.08 2.06
CA LEU A 181 -9.85 28.19 1.57
C LEU A 181 -9.97 26.94 2.44
N LEU A 182 -8.86 26.26 2.74
CA LEU A 182 -8.85 25.08 3.62
C LEU A 182 -9.43 25.39 4.99
N ASN A 183 -9.16 26.61 5.53
CA ASN A 183 -9.72 27.06 6.79
C ASN A 183 -11.23 27.32 6.70
N GLN A 184 -11.75 27.80 5.56
CA GLN A 184 -13.20 27.96 5.35
C GLN A 184 -13.90 26.61 5.38
N PHE A 185 -13.36 25.58 4.68
CA PHE A 185 -13.92 24.22 4.74
C PHE A 185 -13.89 23.62 6.15
N ALA A 186 -12.81 23.81 6.90
CA ALA A 186 -12.69 23.34 8.28
C ALA A 186 -13.71 23.98 9.25
N LYS A 187 -14.19 25.21 8.94
CA LYS A 187 -15.17 25.95 9.74
C LYS A 187 -16.62 25.70 9.36
N LEU A 188 -16.89 24.98 8.27
CA LEU A 188 -18.27 24.65 7.91
C LEU A 188 -18.96 23.90 9.05
N PRO A 189 -20.25 24.18 9.34
CA PRO A 189 -21.00 23.51 10.39
C PRO A 189 -21.43 22.09 9.96
N LEU A 190 -20.45 21.28 9.58
CA LEU A 190 -20.58 19.92 9.06
C LEU A 190 -19.67 18.97 9.84
N PRO A 191 -20.01 17.69 9.96
CA PRO A 191 -19.07 16.67 10.46
C PRO A 191 -17.79 16.64 9.64
N ALA A 192 -16.64 16.41 10.29
CA ALA A 192 -15.32 16.46 9.64
C ALA A 192 -15.22 15.63 8.34
N ARG A 193 -15.89 14.47 8.31
CA ARG A 193 -15.94 13.65 7.09
C ARG A 193 -16.66 14.36 5.94
N GLN A 194 -17.76 15.04 6.21
CA GLN A 194 -18.50 15.78 5.18
C GLN A 194 -17.74 17.03 4.73
N GLN A 195 -16.99 17.70 5.62
CA GLN A 195 -16.10 18.79 5.23
C GLN A 195 -15.06 18.30 4.24
N SER A 196 -14.41 17.15 4.51
CA SER A 196 -13.44 16.53 3.60
C SER A 196 -14.10 16.13 2.27
N GLU A 197 -15.23 15.42 2.30
CA GLU A 197 -15.95 14.98 1.10
C GLU A 197 -16.38 16.17 0.21
N LEU A 198 -16.76 17.28 0.82
CA LEU A 198 -17.14 18.49 0.09
C LEU A 198 -15.94 19.15 -0.59
N TYR A 199 -14.81 19.28 0.11
CA TYR A 199 -13.57 19.77 -0.50
C TYR A 199 -13.10 18.83 -1.63
N ASP A 200 -13.06 17.53 -1.38
CA ASP A 200 -12.60 16.52 -2.33
C ASP A 200 -13.43 16.53 -3.62
N SER A 201 -14.74 16.90 -3.53
CA SER A 201 -15.62 17.01 -4.69
C SER A 201 -15.28 18.20 -5.61
N LEU A 202 -14.53 19.19 -5.13
CA LEU A 202 -14.01 20.28 -5.96
C LEU A 202 -12.95 19.81 -6.95
N ARG A 203 -12.21 18.73 -6.63
CA ARG A 203 -11.05 18.28 -7.42
C ARG A 203 -10.05 19.40 -7.70
N LEU A 204 -9.79 20.23 -6.70
CA LEU A 204 -8.96 21.41 -6.82
C LEU A 204 -7.49 21.01 -7.09
N PRO A 205 -6.91 21.35 -8.25
CA PRO A 205 -5.51 21.01 -8.55
C PRO A 205 -4.58 21.92 -7.72
N LEU A 206 -3.68 21.27 -7.01
CA LEU A 206 -2.60 21.94 -6.27
C LEU A 206 -1.30 21.76 -7.02
N ARG A 207 -0.50 22.82 -7.08
CA ARG A 207 0.85 22.82 -7.65
C ARG A 207 1.85 23.10 -6.55
N TRP A 208 2.94 22.31 -6.49
CA TRP A 208 4.01 22.56 -5.52
C TRP A 208 5.39 22.32 -6.10
N ASN A 209 6.32 23.19 -5.69
CA ASN A 209 7.70 23.15 -6.14
C ASN A 209 8.57 22.40 -5.16
N LEU A 210 9.36 21.46 -5.65
CA LEU A 210 10.23 20.64 -4.81
C LEU A 210 11.59 21.27 -4.55
N GLU A 211 12.00 22.28 -5.31
CA GLU A 211 13.29 22.97 -5.16
C GLU A 211 14.38 22.03 -4.55
N ASN A 212 15.11 22.48 -3.53
CA ASN A 212 16.08 21.67 -2.78
C ASN A 212 15.51 21.14 -1.46
N LEU A 213 14.25 20.72 -1.43
CA LEU A 213 13.54 20.28 -0.24
C LEU A 213 13.86 18.84 0.14
N LYS A 214 13.84 18.58 1.46
CA LYS A 214 13.82 17.19 1.95
C LYS A 214 12.57 16.44 1.51
N LEU A 215 11.46 17.16 1.34
CA LEU A 215 10.25 16.64 0.71
C LEU A 215 10.51 16.47 -0.80
N SER A 216 11.29 15.51 -1.16
CA SER A 216 11.51 15.08 -2.56
C SER A 216 11.94 13.62 -2.56
N ARG A 217 11.65 12.90 -3.62
CA ARG A 217 12.09 11.52 -3.78
C ARG A 217 13.62 11.39 -3.71
N THR A 218 14.31 12.45 -4.11
CA THR A 218 15.77 12.54 -4.08
C THR A 218 16.34 12.56 -2.66
N ARG A 219 15.60 13.05 -1.66
CA ARG A 219 16.15 13.35 -0.32
C ARG A 219 15.30 12.85 0.86
N ASN A 220 14.20 12.13 0.64
CA ASN A 220 13.30 11.66 1.68
C ASN A 220 13.74 10.36 2.38
N TRP A 221 15.04 10.12 2.47
CA TRP A 221 15.58 9.03 3.28
C TRP A 221 15.88 9.48 4.71
N THR A 222 15.95 8.52 5.61
CA THR A 222 16.43 8.69 6.98
C THR A 222 17.81 8.07 7.14
N THR A 223 18.60 8.56 8.09
CA THR A 223 19.89 7.94 8.41
C THR A 223 19.65 6.76 9.36
N PRO A 224 19.99 5.52 8.98
CA PRO A 224 19.84 4.37 9.86
C PRO A 224 20.87 4.41 10.98
N ARG A 225 20.57 3.77 12.13
CA ARG A 225 21.56 3.61 13.21
C ARG A 225 22.82 2.89 12.75
N ARG A 226 22.67 1.89 11.86
CA ARG A 226 23.75 1.13 11.22
C ARG A 226 23.38 0.80 9.79
N PHE A 227 24.31 1.01 8.86
CA PHE A 227 24.17 0.57 7.47
C PHE A 227 24.49 -0.92 7.35
N TYR A 228 23.73 -1.60 6.52
CA TYR A 228 24.03 -2.94 6.04
C TYR A 228 24.68 -2.84 4.66
N PHE A 229 25.87 -3.40 4.52
CA PHE A 229 26.61 -3.46 3.26
C PHE A 229 26.51 -4.84 2.64
N HIS A 230 26.17 -4.89 1.35
CA HIS A 230 26.06 -6.14 0.61
C HIS A 230 27.44 -6.60 0.16
N THR A 231 27.95 -7.69 0.72
CA THR A 231 29.20 -8.35 0.35
C THR A 231 28.98 -9.60 -0.52
N THR A 232 27.74 -10.07 -0.60
CA THR A 232 27.28 -11.20 -1.41
C THR A 232 26.19 -10.74 -2.36
N PRO A 233 25.89 -11.49 -3.45
CA PRO A 233 24.78 -11.18 -4.35
C PRO A 233 23.46 -10.94 -3.61
N LEU A 234 22.58 -10.11 -4.18
CA LEU A 234 21.26 -9.87 -3.66
C LEU A 234 20.42 -11.14 -3.73
N ILE A 235 19.65 -11.41 -2.68
CA ILE A 235 18.77 -12.59 -2.62
C ILE A 235 17.78 -12.56 -3.79
N GLN A 236 17.85 -13.58 -4.62
CA GLN A 236 16.96 -13.76 -5.76
C GLN A 236 15.65 -14.43 -5.31
N ARG A 237 14.57 -14.22 -6.07
CA ARG A 237 13.28 -14.84 -5.75
C ARG A 237 13.36 -16.38 -5.68
N SER A 238 14.18 -17.03 -6.50
CA SER A 238 14.37 -18.49 -6.51
C SER A 238 15.02 -19.02 -5.25
N GLU A 239 15.64 -18.16 -4.44
CA GLU A 239 16.28 -18.53 -3.17
C GLU A 239 15.33 -18.35 -1.97
N VAL A 240 14.12 -17.82 -2.20
CA VAL A 240 13.14 -17.57 -1.14
C VAL A 240 12.13 -18.71 -1.08
N ASP A 241 12.18 -19.47 0.00
CA ASP A 241 11.12 -20.41 0.40
C ASP A 241 10.21 -19.72 1.43
N LEU A 242 8.99 -19.38 1.01
CA LEU A 242 8.05 -18.65 1.85
C LEU A 242 7.61 -19.48 3.08
N ALA A 243 7.46 -20.80 2.94
CA ALA A 243 7.11 -21.66 4.07
C ALA A 243 8.21 -21.67 5.13
N GLN A 244 9.47 -21.80 4.70
CA GLN A 244 10.62 -21.73 5.59
C GLN A 244 10.72 -20.35 6.26
N GLU A 245 10.53 -19.25 5.52
CA GLU A 245 10.57 -17.90 6.09
C GLU A 245 9.48 -17.69 7.16
N LEU A 246 8.25 -18.13 6.90
CA LEU A 246 7.13 -18.01 7.83
C LEU A 246 7.23 -18.95 9.04
N SER A 247 8.02 -20.00 8.98
CA SER A 247 8.28 -20.91 10.11
C SER A 247 9.35 -20.39 11.08
N LYS A 248 10.12 -19.37 10.69
CA LYS A 248 11.13 -18.75 11.56
C LYS A 248 10.47 -18.10 12.78
N PRO A 249 11.20 -17.94 13.91
CA PRO A 249 10.69 -17.23 15.09
C PRO A 249 10.09 -15.88 14.73
N ALA A 250 9.00 -15.50 15.41
CA ALA A 250 8.34 -14.21 15.21
C ALA A 250 9.35 -13.05 15.32
N PRO A 251 9.31 -12.06 14.42
CA PRO A 251 10.16 -10.88 14.55
C PRO A 251 9.76 -10.08 15.80
N ASN A 252 10.74 -9.41 16.41
CA ASN A 252 10.44 -8.49 17.50
C ASN A 252 9.68 -7.27 16.97
N LEU A 253 8.47 -7.07 17.48
CA LEU A 253 7.59 -5.95 17.16
C LEU A 253 7.66 -4.93 18.31
N GLU A 254 8.49 -3.91 18.12
CA GLU A 254 8.65 -2.81 19.08
C GLU A 254 7.52 -1.79 18.90
N LYS A 255 6.70 -1.56 19.94
CA LYS A 255 5.71 -0.48 19.93
C LYS A 255 6.43 0.86 20.12
N LEU A 256 6.19 1.80 19.22
CA LEU A 256 6.76 3.14 19.32
C LEU A 256 5.92 4.06 20.23
N SER A 257 6.57 5.09 20.79
CA SER A 257 5.84 6.20 21.41
C SER A 257 5.00 6.95 20.36
N ALA A 258 3.95 7.65 20.78
CA ALA A 258 3.13 8.44 19.87
C ALA A 258 3.94 9.50 19.08
N ALA A 259 4.92 10.13 19.72
CA ALA A 259 5.81 11.10 19.08
C ALA A 259 6.70 10.44 18.00
N ALA A 260 7.28 9.26 18.30
CA ALA A 260 8.06 8.51 17.32
C ALA A 260 7.17 7.98 16.19
N GLY A 261 5.96 7.55 16.51
CA GLY A 261 4.94 7.15 15.54
C GLY A 261 4.55 8.30 14.61
N GLU A 262 4.33 9.52 15.14
CA GLU A 262 4.05 10.69 14.30
C GLU A 262 5.21 10.99 13.34
N HIS A 263 6.45 10.84 13.79
CA HIS A 263 7.61 11.01 12.90
C HIS A 263 7.61 9.99 11.75
N VAL A 264 7.24 8.73 12.03
CA VAL A 264 7.05 7.69 10.99
C VAL A 264 5.92 8.09 10.03
N MET A 265 4.79 8.56 10.55
CA MET A 265 3.65 8.99 9.73
C MET A 265 3.99 10.18 8.85
N GLN A 266 4.75 11.15 9.35
CA GLN A 266 5.23 12.28 8.54
C GLN A 266 6.13 11.78 7.40
N SER A 267 7.09 10.90 7.72
CA SER A 267 7.99 10.33 6.71
C SER A 267 7.23 9.62 5.58
N ILE A 268 6.22 8.80 5.90
CA ILE A 268 5.47 8.10 4.85
C ILE A 268 4.58 9.04 4.03
N ARG A 269 3.97 10.06 4.63
CA ARG A 269 3.21 11.08 3.89
C ARG A 269 4.12 11.81 2.89
N GLU A 270 5.35 12.20 3.30
CA GLU A 270 6.36 12.78 2.41
C GLU A 270 6.73 11.85 1.25
N VAL A 271 6.85 10.55 1.52
CA VAL A 271 7.16 9.54 0.50
C VAL A 271 6.04 9.37 -0.51
N MET A 272 4.78 9.43 -0.05
CA MET A 272 3.61 9.18 -0.90
C MET A 272 3.24 10.39 -1.76
N VAL A 273 3.23 11.59 -1.19
CA VAL A 273 2.83 12.79 -1.94
C VAL A 273 3.74 13.08 -3.13
N VAL A 274 5.04 12.79 -3.02
CA VAL A 274 6.00 12.96 -4.13
C VAL A 274 5.98 11.82 -5.15
N ARG A 275 5.01 10.91 -5.05
CA ARG A 275 4.77 9.80 -5.98
C ARG A 275 3.33 9.79 -6.48
N TYR A 276 2.60 10.89 -6.33
CA TYR A 276 1.18 10.96 -6.69
C TYR A 276 0.35 9.81 -6.07
N ARG A 277 0.67 9.45 -4.81
CA ARG A 277 -0.03 8.38 -4.11
C ARG A 277 -0.68 8.91 -2.84
N GLU A 278 -1.97 8.67 -2.76
CA GLU A 278 -2.73 8.92 -1.55
C GLU A 278 -3.41 7.61 -1.13
N LEU A 279 -3.04 7.10 0.03
CA LEU A 279 -3.56 5.85 0.55
C LEU A 279 -4.27 6.07 1.88
N TYR A 280 -5.38 5.38 2.07
CA TYR A 280 -6.23 5.50 3.25
C TYR A 280 -5.45 5.37 4.56
N GLY A 281 -4.60 4.36 4.67
CA GLY A 281 -3.80 4.12 5.87
C GLY A 281 -2.66 5.10 6.08
N THR A 282 -2.11 5.72 5.03
CA THR A 282 -1.04 6.72 5.17
C THR A 282 -1.59 8.10 5.52
N THR A 283 -2.75 8.44 4.97
CA THR A 283 -3.43 9.71 5.25
C THR A 283 -4.05 9.72 6.64
N LEU A 284 -4.78 8.67 6.99
CA LEU A 284 -5.63 8.59 8.19
C LEU A 284 -5.07 7.69 9.30
N GLY A 285 -3.83 7.23 9.19
CA GLY A 285 -3.20 6.34 10.16
C GLY A 285 -3.08 6.94 11.56
N ASP A 286 -3.13 6.07 12.58
CA ASP A 286 -3.00 6.45 13.99
C ASP A 286 -1.54 6.29 14.46
N PRO A 287 -0.81 7.40 14.72
CA PRO A 287 0.57 7.35 15.16
C PRO A 287 0.78 6.61 16.47
N SER A 288 -0.24 6.56 17.34
CA SER A 288 -0.16 5.86 18.63
C SER A 288 -0.12 4.33 18.50
N THR A 289 -0.43 3.81 17.30
CA THR A 289 -0.49 2.37 17.01
C THR A 289 0.75 1.84 16.31
N VAL A 290 1.72 2.70 15.98
CA VAL A 290 2.89 2.32 15.19
C VAL A 290 3.75 1.30 15.92
N VAL A 291 4.04 0.19 15.22
CA VAL A 291 5.03 -0.81 15.62
C VAL A 291 6.17 -0.87 14.61
N ARG A 292 7.39 -1.16 15.10
CA ARG A 292 8.61 -1.26 14.32
C ARG A 292 9.16 -2.68 14.38
N ALA A 293 9.60 -3.21 13.26
CA ALA A 293 10.32 -4.47 13.18
C ALA A 293 11.66 -4.28 12.44
N ASP A 294 12.76 -4.67 13.05
CA ASP A 294 14.05 -4.81 12.39
C ASP A 294 14.20 -6.28 11.96
N VAL A 295 14.15 -6.52 10.66
CA VAL A 295 14.20 -7.89 10.12
C VAL A 295 15.57 -8.27 9.60
N GLY A 296 16.58 -7.43 9.89
CA GLY A 296 17.97 -7.64 9.45
C GLY A 296 18.25 -7.09 8.05
N ARG A 297 19.48 -7.25 7.60
CA ARG A 297 19.98 -6.81 6.28
C ARG A 297 19.70 -5.31 6.01
N GLY A 298 19.61 -4.46 7.05
CA GLY A 298 19.28 -3.04 6.92
C GLY A 298 17.82 -2.76 6.56
N VAL A 299 16.94 -3.74 6.74
CA VAL A 299 15.50 -3.61 6.47
C VAL A 299 14.75 -3.40 7.78
N VAL A 300 14.05 -2.28 7.86
CA VAL A 300 13.16 -1.91 8.96
C VAL A 300 11.76 -1.72 8.40
N MET A 301 10.80 -2.37 9.03
CA MET A 301 9.38 -2.27 8.68
C MET A 301 8.60 -1.58 9.77
N HIS A 302 7.66 -0.73 9.39
CA HIS A 302 6.72 -0.09 10.29
C HIS A 302 5.31 -0.49 9.91
N PHE A 303 4.47 -0.78 10.92
CA PHE A 303 3.05 -1.08 10.73
C PHE A 303 2.21 -0.24 11.68
N TRP A 304 1.01 0.14 11.24
CA TRP A 304 0.07 0.91 12.05
C TRP A 304 -1.38 0.63 11.65
N GLY A 305 -2.30 0.95 12.54
CA GLY A 305 -3.74 0.86 12.31
C GLY A 305 -4.37 2.23 12.10
N LEU A 306 -5.69 2.23 12.13
CA LEU A 306 -6.53 3.42 12.01
C LEU A 306 -7.09 3.85 13.37
N PRO A 307 -7.32 5.16 13.59
CA PRO A 307 -8.07 5.62 14.74
C PRO A 307 -9.52 5.07 14.69
N PRO A 308 -10.16 4.82 15.83
CA PRO A 308 -11.47 4.16 15.89
C PRO A 308 -12.54 4.79 14.99
N THR A 309 -12.50 6.10 14.79
CA THR A 309 -13.43 6.86 13.94
C THR A 309 -13.29 6.62 12.44
N ARG A 310 -12.15 6.06 12.01
CA ARG A 310 -11.81 5.85 10.59
C ARG A 310 -11.73 4.36 10.21
N ARG A 311 -12.05 3.45 11.15
CA ARG A 311 -11.99 2.00 10.91
C ARG A 311 -13.06 1.52 9.95
N LEU A 312 -12.72 0.48 9.18
CA LEU A 312 -13.69 -0.22 8.34
C LEU A 312 -14.78 -0.86 9.21
N PRO A 313 -16.02 -1.00 8.72
CA PRO A 313 -17.13 -1.54 9.52
C PRO A 313 -16.88 -2.94 10.10
N LEU A 314 -16.32 -3.86 9.34
CA LEU A 314 -16.11 -5.26 9.73
C LEU A 314 -14.64 -5.67 9.71
N ARG A 315 -13.90 -5.40 8.62
CA ARG A 315 -12.51 -5.83 8.50
C ARG A 315 -11.58 -4.95 9.33
N ALA A 316 -10.52 -5.53 9.88
CA ALA A 316 -9.40 -4.78 10.46
C ALA A 316 -8.47 -4.28 9.35
N TYR A 317 -7.80 -3.16 9.58
CA TYR A 317 -6.89 -2.54 8.64
C TYR A 317 -5.50 -2.33 9.26
N VAL A 318 -4.47 -2.73 8.54
CA VAL A 318 -3.07 -2.50 8.90
C VAL A 318 -2.36 -1.91 7.70
N ALA A 319 -1.80 -0.72 7.85
CA ALA A 319 -0.88 -0.14 6.88
C ALA A 319 0.56 -0.38 7.32
N GLY A 320 1.48 -0.29 6.37
CA GLY A 320 2.90 -0.36 6.69
C GLY A 320 3.79 0.17 5.57
N TYR A 321 5.05 0.40 5.89
CA TYR A 321 6.07 0.70 4.90
C TYR A 321 7.44 0.20 5.34
N THR A 322 8.34 0.05 4.38
CA THR A 322 9.66 -0.52 4.61
C THR A 322 10.75 0.46 4.23
N LEU A 323 11.74 0.55 5.11
CA LEU A 323 13.00 1.24 4.88
C LEU A 323 14.11 0.21 4.63
N LYS A 324 14.91 0.41 3.59
CA LYS A 324 16.17 -0.30 3.34
C LYS A 324 17.32 0.67 3.52
N ASN A 325 18.16 0.45 4.52
CA ASN A 325 19.20 1.40 4.90
C ASN A 325 18.68 2.85 5.04
N GLY A 326 17.46 3.00 5.55
CA GLY A 326 16.78 4.29 5.70
C GLY A 326 16.11 4.84 4.43
N ALA A 327 16.29 4.22 3.26
CA ALA A 327 15.56 4.58 2.05
C ALA A 327 14.17 3.92 2.03
N PRO A 328 13.09 4.66 1.75
CA PRO A 328 11.76 4.10 1.60
C PRO A 328 11.67 3.29 0.30
N ILE A 329 11.32 2.01 0.38
CA ILE A 329 11.36 1.09 -0.77
C ILE A 329 10.01 0.52 -1.17
N ASN A 330 9.04 0.44 -0.25
CA ASN A 330 7.69 -0.04 -0.53
C ASN A 330 6.68 0.47 0.49
N TYR A 331 5.39 0.22 0.19
CA TYR A 331 4.31 0.33 1.16
C TYR A 331 3.48 -0.95 1.18
N ILE A 332 2.74 -1.14 2.27
CA ILE A 332 1.96 -2.34 2.57
C ILE A 332 0.58 -1.90 3.04
N GLU A 333 -0.46 -2.56 2.52
CA GLU A 333 -1.82 -2.46 3.04
C GLU A 333 -2.33 -3.87 3.29
N ALA A 334 -2.86 -4.11 4.48
CA ALA A 334 -3.41 -5.41 4.86
C ALA A 334 -4.78 -5.24 5.48
N ILE A 335 -5.76 -6.01 5.01
CA ILE A 335 -7.15 -5.92 5.45
C ILE A 335 -7.61 -7.31 5.86
N GLY A 336 -8.03 -7.49 7.12
CA GLY A 336 -8.27 -8.81 7.67
C GLY A 336 -9.62 -9.01 8.32
N LEU A 337 -10.07 -10.27 8.33
CA LEU A 337 -11.24 -10.75 9.07
C LEU A 337 -10.97 -12.19 9.50
N CYS A 338 -11.16 -12.49 10.77
CA CYS A 338 -10.73 -13.76 11.35
C CYS A 338 -9.24 -14.02 11.06
N GLU A 339 -8.86 -15.22 10.64
CA GLU A 339 -7.47 -15.60 10.30
C GLU A 339 -7.07 -15.28 8.87
N TRP A 340 -7.94 -14.70 8.07
CA TRP A 340 -7.66 -14.31 6.69
C TRP A 340 -7.25 -12.85 6.60
N ILE A 341 -6.15 -12.59 5.87
CA ILE A 341 -5.60 -11.26 5.59
C ILE A 341 -5.36 -11.12 4.09
N GLU A 342 -5.99 -10.13 3.46
CA GLU A 342 -5.69 -9.67 2.12
C GLU A 342 -4.54 -8.67 2.18
N VAL A 343 -3.45 -8.89 1.43
CA VAL A 343 -2.22 -8.10 1.50
C VAL A 343 -1.94 -7.41 0.17
N GLY A 344 -1.86 -6.09 0.21
CA GLY A 344 -1.29 -5.23 -0.81
C GLY A 344 0.17 -4.93 -0.52
N PHE A 345 1.06 -5.20 -1.48
CA PHE A 345 2.49 -4.95 -1.36
C PHE A 345 2.99 -4.31 -2.65
N ASN A 346 3.43 -3.06 -2.56
CA ASN A 346 3.90 -2.33 -3.73
C ASN A 346 5.33 -1.83 -3.51
N THR A 347 6.27 -2.38 -4.26
CA THR A 347 7.66 -1.93 -4.29
C THR A 347 7.81 -0.82 -5.31
N PHE A 348 8.37 0.32 -4.90
CA PHE A 348 8.64 1.42 -5.81
C PHE A 348 9.59 0.99 -6.93
N TYR A 349 9.35 1.48 -8.13
CA TYR A 349 10.06 1.11 -9.36
C TYR A 349 11.58 1.02 -9.19
N THR A 350 12.18 2.02 -8.58
CA THR A 350 13.61 2.09 -8.25
C THR A 350 14.18 0.82 -7.63
N TYR A 351 13.39 0.12 -6.80
CA TYR A 351 13.87 -0.97 -5.92
C TYR A 351 13.37 -2.35 -6.30
N ARG A 352 12.62 -2.48 -7.41
CA ARG A 352 12.06 -3.78 -7.87
C ARG A 352 13.13 -4.85 -8.15
N GLN A 353 14.34 -4.42 -8.54
CA GLN A 353 15.50 -5.31 -8.75
C GLN A 353 16.26 -5.67 -7.46
N GLY A 354 15.82 -5.15 -6.31
CA GLY A 354 16.38 -5.49 -5.01
C GLY A 354 15.94 -6.87 -4.50
N GLU A 355 15.98 -7.07 -3.19
CA GLU A 355 15.61 -8.32 -2.51
C GLU A 355 14.09 -8.45 -2.30
N THR A 356 13.27 -8.06 -3.30
CA THR A 356 11.81 -7.85 -3.15
C THR A 356 11.08 -9.08 -2.63
N ALA A 357 11.42 -10.28 -3.09
CA ALA A 357 10.75 -11.52 -2.65
C ALA A 357 11.05 -11.84 -1.18
N TRP A 358 12.29 -11.65 -0.76
CA TRP A 358 12.69 -11.84 0.63
C TRP A 358 12.03 -10.78 1.54
N ILE A 359 12.01 -9.51 1.11
CA ILE A 359 11.38 -8.41 1.84
C ILE A 359 9.87 -8.68 1.99
N TYR A 360 9.22 -9.18 0.93
CA TYR A 360 7.81 -9.57 0.98
C TYR A 360 7.57 -10.71 2.00
N ALA A 361 8.42 -11.73 2.01
CA ALA A 361 8.34 -12.81 2.99
C ALA A 361 8.49 -12.28 4.43
N GLN A 362 9.40 -11.31 4.68
CA GLN A 362 9.53 -10.66 5.98
C GLN A 362 8.28 -9.85 6.34
N ALA A 363 7.65 -9.16 5.38
CA ALA A 363 6.40 -8.44 5.60
C ALA A 363 5.27 -9.39 6.03
N LEU A 364 5.12 -10.53 5.36
CA LEU A 364 4.14 -11.56 5.75
C LEU A 364 4.43 -12.15 7.14
N ARG A 365 5.71 -12.38 7.47
CA ARG A 365 6.12 -12.84 8.80
C ARG A 365 5.79 -11.83 9.90
N CYS A 366 6.00 -10.53 9.66
CA CYS A 366 5.59 -9.46 10.57
C CYS A 366 4.06 -9.39 10.71
N LEU A 367 3.33 -9.45 9.60
CA LEU A 367 1.86 -9.47 9.62
C LEU A 367 1.32 -10.70 10.35
N GLN A 368 1.91 -11.89 10.15
CA GLN A 368 1.54 -13.09 10.89
C GLN A 368 1.74 -12.91 12.39
N ALA A 369 2.88 -12.39 12.81
CA ALA A 369 3.17 -12.11 14.22
C ALA A 369 2.21 -11.10 14.84
N LEU A 370 1.84 -10.06 14.07
CA LEU A 370 0.94 -8.99 14.54
C LEU A 370 -0.53 -9.45 14.58
N THR A 371 -0.98 -10.20 13.58
CA THR A 371 -2.41 -10.48 13.35
C THR A 371 -2.80 -11.91 13.64
N HIS A 372 -1.85 -12.83 13.86
CA HIS A 372 -2.04 -14.28 13.93
C HIS A 372 -2.70 -14.88 12.69
N ALA A 373 -2.49 -14.26 11.53
CA ALA A 373 -3.04 -14.73 10.25
C ALA A 373 -2.58 -16.14 9.92
N LYS A 374 -3.51 -16.94 9.38
CA LYS A 374 -3.27 -18.30 8.86
C LYS A 374 -3.52 -18.41 7.36
N CYS A 375 -4.13 -17.42 6.76
CA CYS A 375 -4.42 -17.36 5.33
C CYS A 375 -4.10 -15.96 4.81
N PHE A 376 -3.22 -15.86 3.83
CA PHE A 376 -2.93 -14.64 3.09
C PHE A 376 -3.56 -14.69 1.71
N SER A 377 -4.06 -13.56 1.22
CA SER A 377 -4.55 -13.45 -0.14
C SER A 377 -4.03 -12.21 -0.85
N ILE A 378 -4.00 -12.30 -2.19
CA ILE A 378 -3.66 -11.20 -3.09
C ILE A 378 -4.91 -10.83 -3.88
N TYR A 379 -5.25 -9.54 -3.88
CA TYR A 379 -6.40 -9.02 -4.59
C TYR A 379 -6.18 -9.06 -6.12
N PRO A 380 -7.22 -9.37 -6.91
CA PRO A 380 -7.13 -9.50 -8.37
C PRO A 380 -6.45 -8.34 -9.10
N TYR A 381 -6.72 -7.10 -8.71
CA TYR A 381 -6.06 -5.92 -9.30
C TYR A 381 -4.53 -5.97 -9.21
N GLN A 382 -3.98 -6.48 -8.11
CA GLN A 382 -2.52 -6.56 -7.91
C GLN A 382 -1.82 -7.59 -8.80
N ILE A 383 -2.58 -8.48 -9.40
CA ILE A 383 -2.06 -9.54 -10.29
C ILE A 383 -2.48 -9.36 -11.75
N GLY A 384 -3.18 -8.26 -12.08
CA GLY A 384 -3.44 -7.86 -13.45
C GLY A 384 -4.91 -7.64 -13.84
N GLN A 385 -5.87 -7.79 -12.93
CA GLN A 385 -7.27 -7.44 -13.25
C GLN A 385 -7.41 -5.91 -13.33
N ASN A 386 -7.69 -5.38 -14.51
CA ASN A 386 -7.75 -3.95 -14.79
C ASN A 386 -6.45 -3.19 -14.38
N ASN A 387 -5.31 -3.85 -14.52
CA ASN A 387 -3.99 -3.33 -14.16
C ASN A 387 -2.93 -3.87 -15.13
N ASP A 388 -2.70 -3.13 -16.22
CA ASP A 388 -1.74 -3.54 -17.25
C ASP A 388 -0.30 -3.50 -16.75
N GLU A 389 0.07 -2.60 -15.84
CA GLU A 389 1.39 -2.58 -15.19
C GLU A 389 1.68 -3.91 -14.47
N ALA A 390 0.71 -4.46 -13.75
CA ALA A 390 0.86 -5.75 -13.08
C ALA A 390 1.01 -6.92 -14.08
N ILE A 391 0.36 -6.82 -15.25
CA ILE A 391 0.54 -7.79 -16.34
C ILE A 391 1.96 -7.72 -16.90
N GLU A 392 2.44 -6.53 -17.22
CA GLU A 392 3.77 -6.28 -17.79
C GLU A 392 4.90 -6.66 -16.84
N SER A 393 4.74 -6.34 -15.57
CA SER A 393 5.70 -6.70 -14.52
C SER A 393 5.71 -8.19 -14.16
N GLY A 394 4.73 -8.98 -14.66
CA GLY A 394 4.61 -10.40 -14.35
C GLY A 394 4.22 -10.70 -12.90
N ALA A 395 3.42 -9.83 -12.28
CA ALA A 395 3.04 -9.91 -10.88
C ALA A 395 2.37 -11.25 -10.50
N PHE A 396 1.51 -11.82 -11.36
CA PHE A 396 0.90 -13.13 -11.14
C PHE A 396 1.96 -14.21 -10.88
N TRP A 397 2.99 -14.29 -11.73
CA TRP A 397 4.05 -15.29 -11.59
C TRP A 397 4.99 -15.01 -10.42
N PHE A 398 5.13 -13.75 -10.00
CA PHE A 398 5.86 -13.42 -8.78
C PHE A 398 5.23 -14.11 -7.57
N TYR A 399 3.93 -13.94 -7.36
CA TYR A 399 3.20 -14.56 -6.25
C TYR A 399 3.09 -16.08 -6.41
N ARG A 400 2.82 -16.57 -7.62
CA ARG A 400 2.73 -18.02 -7.88
C ARG A 400 4.02 -18.76 -7.51
N LYS A 401 5.15 -18.19 -7.86
CA LYS A 401 6.48 -18.77 -7.54
C LYS A 401 6.85 -18.67 -6.05
N LEU A 402 6.13 -17.89 -5.26
CA LEU A 402 6.20 -17.89 -3.80
C LEU A 402 5.23 -18.88 -3.15
N GLY A 403 4.45 -19.64 -3.94
CA GLY A 403 3.54 -20.68 -3.44
C GLY A 403 2.08 -20.25 -3.34
N PHE A 404 1.70 -19.03 -3.76
CA PHE A 404 0.29 -18.65 -3.84
C PHE A 404 -0.42 -19.43 -4.95
N ARG A 405 -1.67 -19.81 -4.73
CA ARG A 405 -2.52 -20.50 -5.69
C ARG A 405 -3.76 -19.69 -6.03
N PRO A 406 -4.30 -19.76 -7.27
CA PRO A 406 -5.60 -19.16 -7.60
C PRO A 406 -6.71 -19.77 -6.73
N GLY A 407 -7.69 -18.97 -6.31
CA GLY A 407 -8.82 -19.43 -5.49
C GLY A 407 -9.87 -20.22 -6.28
N ARG A 408 -10.00 -19.97 -7.59
CA ARG A 408 -11.00 -20.65 -8.45
C ARG A 408 -10.42 -21.92 -9.09
N PRO A 409 -11.15 -23.05 -9.09
CA PRO A 409 -10.66 -24.32 -9.65
C PRO A 409 -10.36 -24.28 -11.17
N ASP A 410 -11.14 -23.51 -11.96
CA ASP A 410 -10.89 -23.33 -13.40
C ASP A 410 -9.58 -22.57 -13.65
N LEU A 411 -9.25 -21.59 -12.80
CA LEU A 411 -8.00 -20.82 -12.87
C LEU A 411 -6.81 -21.62 -12.36
N GLN A 412 -7.00 -22.53 -11.38
CA GLN A 412 -5.95 -23.47 -10.95
C GLN A 412 -5.55 -24.37 -12.14
N LYS A 413 -6.53 -24.98 -12.83
CA LYS A 413 -6.28 -25.80 -14.03
C LYS A 413 -5.62 -25.00 -15.16
N LEU A 414 -5.99 -23.73 -15.33
CA LEU A 414 -5.34 -22.84 -16.31
C LEU A 414 -3.89 -22.57 -15.92
N CYS A 415 -3.64 -22.27 -14.65
CA CYS A 415 -2.29 -22.02 -14.10
C CYS A 415 -1.37 -23.23 -14.31
N GLU A 416 -1.83 -24.46 -14.00
CA GLU A 416 -1.09 -25.69 -14.21
C GLU A 416 -0.72 -25.94 -15.67
N ARG A 417 -1.65 -25.64 -16.60
CA ARG A 417 -1.37 -25.72 -18.05
C ARG A 417 -0.27 -24.76 -18.48
N GLU A 418 -0.31 -23.53 -17.98
CA GLU A 418 0.72 -22.53 -18.28
C GLU A 418 2.08 -22.89 -17.64
N GLU A 419 2.09 -23.47 -16.44
CA GLU A 419 3.30 -24.00 -15.82
C GLU A 419 3.95 -25.11 -16.65
N LYS A 420 3.15 -26.05 -17.17
CA LYS A 420 3.65 -27.08 -18.08
C LYS A 420 4.25 -26.50 -19.37
N ARG A 421 3.64 -25.47 -19.95
CA ARG A 421 4.18 -24.76 -21.13
C ARG A 421 5.50 -24.06 -20.84
N ILE A 422 5.58 -23.37 -19.69
CA ILE A 422 6.82 -22.71 -19.25
C ILE A 422 7.94 -23.73 -18.99
N ALA A 423 7.60 -24.87 -18.40
CA ALA A 423 8.57 -25.95 -18.14
C ALA A 423 9.08 -26.59 -19.43
N ALA A 424 8.19 -26.79 -20.42
CA ALA A 424 8.54 -27.36 -21.72
C ALA A 424 9.36 -26.40 -22.60
N ASN A 425 9.15 -25.08 -22.48
CA ASN A 425 9.85 -24.07 -23.26
C ASN A 425 10.26 -22.87 -22.39
N PRO A 426 11.54 -22.76 -21.98
CA PRO A 426 12.03 -21.65 -21.17
C PRO A 426 11.87 -20.26 -21.79
N LYS A 427 11.72 -20.18 -23.13
CA LYS A 427 11.47 -18.92 -23.84
C LYS A 427 9.99 -18.54 -23.88
N TYR A 428 9.09 -19.48 -23.55
CA TYR A 428 7.65 -19.20 -23.51
C TYR A 428 7.32 -18.12 -22.49
N ARG A 429 6.43 -17.23 -22.85
CA ARG A 429 5.85 -16.21 -21.95
C ARG A 429 4.34 -16.31 -22.04
N THR A 430 3.68 -16.40 -20.90
CA THR A 430 2.22 -16.44 -20.82
C THR A 430 1.63 -15.19 -21.48
N PRO A 431 0.73 -15.32 -22.46
CA PRO A 431 0.13 -14.18 -23.15
C PRO A 431 -0.66 -13.28 -22.19
N SER A 432 -0.68 -11.96 -22.42
CA SER A 432 -1.40 -10.98 -21.61
C SER A 432 -2.87 -11.33 -21.41
N ARG A 433 -3.57 -11.81 -22.45
CA ARG A 433 -4.97 -12.31 -22.35
C ARG A 433 -5.11 -13.43 -21.32
N THR A 434 -4.15 -14.35 -21.27
CA THR A 434 -4.17 -15.46 -20.30
C THR A 434 -3.87 -14.96 -18.90
N LEU A 435 -2.93 -14.02 -18.74
CA LEU A 435 -2.65 -13.38 -17.45
C LEU A 435 -3.86 -12.60 -16.92
N LYS A 436 -4.55 -11.83 -17.77
CA LYS A 436 -5.81 -11.14 -17.41
C LYS A 436 -6.87 -12.13 -16.91
N ARG A 437 -7.02 -13.31 -17.57
CA ARG A 437 -7.91 -14.35 -17.10
C ARG A 437 -7.46 -14.96 -15.76
N LEU A 438 -6.18 -15.25 -15.59
CA LEU A 438 -5.62 -15.76 -14.31
C LEU A 438 -5.82 -14.78 -13.16
N ALA A 439 -5.90 -13.48 -13.45
CA ALA A 439 -6.12 -12.41 -12.50
C ALA A 439 -7.59 -12.18 -12.10
N GLU A 440 -8.56 -12.93 -12.64
CA GLU A 440 -9.99 -12.75 -12.33
C GLU A 440 -10.37 -13.13 -10.89
N ALA A 441 -9.53 -13.87 -10.16
CA ALA A 441 -9.78 -14.26 -8.77
C ALA A 441 -8.56 -14.02 -7.89
N HIS A 442 -8.79 -13.93 -6.59
CA HIS A 442 -7.72 -13.85 -5.60
C HIS A 442 -6.76 -15.04 -5.70
N MET A 443 -5.50 -14.79 -5.37
CA MET A 443 -4.57 -15.85 -5.04
C MET A 443 -4.46 -16.01 -3.53
N PHE A 444 -4.27 -17.24 -3.05
CA PHE A 444 -4.23 -17.59 -1.64
C PHE A 444 -2.96 -18.33 -1.26
N TYR A 445 -2.47 -18.07 -0.05
CA TYR A 445 -1.45 -18.82 0.64
C TYR A 445 -1.97 -19.22 2.02
N ASP A 446 -2.24 -20.51 2.22
CA ASP A 446 -2.89 -21.03 3.43
C ASP A 446 -1.90 -21.86 4.26
N LEU A 447 -1.51 -21.34 5.42
CA LEU A 447 -0.56 -21.97 6.34
C LEU A 447 -1.11 -23.25 7.00
N SER A 448 -2.43 -23.36 7.20
CA SER A 448 -3.04 -24.53 7.83
C SER A 448 -2.90 -25.79 6.98
N ARG A 449 -2.74 -25.64 5.67
CA ARG A 449 -2.57 -26.75 4.72
C ARG A 449 -1.14 -27.23 4.60
N MET A 450 -0.17 -26.37 4.87
CA MET A 450 1.25 -26.71 4.83
C MET A 450 1.64 -27.64 5.99
N SER A 451 0.95 -27.56 7.13
CA SER A 451 1.20 -28.40 8.30
C SER A 451 0.76 -29.85 8.13
N ILE A 452 -0.12 -30.16 7.17
CA ILE A 452 -0.66 -31.51 6.93
C ILE A 452 0.26 -32.35 6.02
N GLY A 453 1.17 -31.70 5.25
CA GLY A 453 2.11 -32.36 4.34
C GLY A 453 3.40 -32.89 4.98
N ASN A 454 3.72 -32.50 6.21
CA ASN A 454 4.90 -32.97 6.94
C ASN A 454 4.55 -34.11 7.91
N GLY A 455 4.17 -35.25 7.37
CA GLY A 455 4.25 -36.54 8.10
C GLY A 455 5.70 -36.78 8.56
N ALA A 456 5.86 -37.17 9.83
CA ALA A 456 7.11 -37.33 10.54
C ALA A 456 8.24 -37.94 9.71
N PRO A 457 9.52 -37.51 9.87
CA PRO A 457 10.63 -38.17 9.22
C PRO A 457 10.83 -39.56 9.83
N GLY A 458 10.44 -40.58 9.09
CA GLY A 458 10.79 -41.95 9.40
C GLY A 458 12.31 -42.10 9.46
N ASN A 459 12.77 -42.62 10.57
CA ASN A 459 14.12 -43.05 10.89
C ASN A 459 14.76 -43.82 9.70
N ARG A 460 15.67 -43.18 8.96
CA ARG A 460 16.57 -43.89 8.04
C ARG A 460 17.96 -43.92 8.65
N THR A 461 18.29 -45.13 9.11
CA THR A 461 19.60 -45.60 9.52
C THR A 461 20.70 -45.22 8.51
N LEU A 462 21.78 -44.63 9.04
CA LEU A 462 23.04 -44.37 8.35
C LEU A 462 23.71 -45.65 7.89
N GLY A 463 23.81 -45.84 6.58
CA GLY A 463 24.74 -46.78 5.96
C GLY A 463 26.03 -46.07 5.51
N LYS A 464 27.17 -46.46 6.05
CA LYS A 464 28.51 -46.03 5.64
C LYS A 464 28.84 -46.54 4.23
N GLY A 465 29.38 -45.71 3.36
CA GLY A 465 29.93 -46.15 2.05
C GLY A 465 30.57 -45.05 1.24
N THR A 466 31.87 -44.89 1.37
CA THR A 466 32.96 -44.52 0.43
C THR A 466 32.74 -43.51 -0.71
N THR A 467 33.64 -42.55 -0.69
CA THR A 467 34.11 -41.57 -1.69
C THR A 467 34.03 -41.95 -3.17
N SER A 468 33.43 -41.08 -3.99
CA SER A 468 33.91 -40.79 -5.37
C SER A 468 33.36 -39.43 -5.83
N SER A 469 34.27 -38.61 -6.26
CA SER A 469 34.08 -37.27 -6.88
C SER A 469 33.35 -37.39 -8.20
N ARG A 470 32.18 -36.72 -8.36
CA ARG A 470 31.64 -36.30 -9.65
C ARG A 470 30.64 -35.14 -9.49
N ALA A 471 30.75 -34.22 -10.41
CA ALA A 471 29.99 -32.99 -10.65
C ALA A 471 28.62 -32.87 -9.95
N VAL A 472 28.47 -31.81 -9.15
CA VAL A 472 27.19 -31.39 -8.55
C VAL A 472 26.30 -30.83 -9.64
N ASN A 473 25.40 -31.66 -10.16
CA ASN A 473 24.20 -31.20 -10.82
C ASN A 473 23.30 -30.55 -9.77
N ALA A 474 23.11 -29.23 -9.86
CA ALA A 474 22.14 -28.51 -9.07
C ALA A 474 20.74 -29.11 -9.32
N THR A 475 20.27 -29.92 -8.39
CA THR A 475 18.88 -30.37 -8.32
C THR A 475 18.01 -29.14 -8.15
N LYS A 476 17.24 -28.78 -9.21
CA LYS A 476 16.15 -27.81 -9.16
C LYS A 476 15.20 -28.26 -8.05
N SER A 477 15.17 -27.52 -6.95
CA SER A 477 14.10 -27.64 -5.98
C SER A 477 12.79 -27.28 -6.68
N SER A 478 11.94 -28.25 -6.93
CA SER A 478 10.54 -28.01 -7.34
C SER A 478 9.91 -27.14 -6.25
N PRO A 479 9.18 -26.06 -6.61
CA PRO A 479 8.41 -25.31 -5.63
C PRO A 479 7.48 -26.29 -4.91
N ALA A 480 7.43 -26.22 -3.58
CA ALA A 480 6.54 -27.02 -2.78
C ALA A 480 5.14 -26.98 -3.42
N SER A 481 4.60 -28.16 -3.76
CA SER A 481 3.27 -28.25 -4.37
C SER A 481 2.27 -27.62 -3.40
N ALA A 482 1.69 -26.46 -3.80
CA ALA A 482 0.59 -25.87 -3.07
C ALA A 482 -0.48 -26.97 -2.93
N ALA A 483 -0.92 -27.25 -1.70
CA ALA A 483 -1.88 -28.31 -1.42
C ALA A 483 -3.12 -28.14 -2.32
N GLU A 484 -3.37 -29.13 -3.18
CA GLU A 484 -4.50 -29.15 -4.10
C GLU A 484 -5.83 -29.09 -3.33
N GLY A 485 -6.80 -28.33 -3.84
CA GLY A 485 -8.14 -28.20 -3.28
C GLY A 485 -8.53 -26.76 -2.88
N SER A 486 -9.83 -26.50 -2.69
CA SER A 486 -10.36 -25.21 -2.29
C SER A 486 -10.21 -24.94 -0.80
N GLY A 487 -9.78 -23.73 -0.43
CA GLY A 487 -9.71 -23.26 0.96
C GLY A 487 -11.02 -22.62 1.42
N PRO A 488 -11.22 -22.47 2.74
CA PRO A 488 -12.46 -21.91 3.27
C PRO A 488 -12.71 -20.46 2.83
N TRP A 489 -11.66 -19.72 2.52
CA TRP A 489 -11.73 -18.30 2.09
C TRP A 489 -11.78 -18.11 0.58
N ASP A 490 -11.62 -19.15 -0.23
CA ASP A 490 -11.51 -19.05 -1.69
C ASP A 490 -12.76 -18.44 -2.35
N THR A 491 -13.94 -18.72 -1.79
CA THR A 491 -15.23 -18.22 -2.31
C THR A 491 -15.76 -17.03 -1.52
N PHE A 492 -15.13 -16.68 -0.39
CA PHE A 492 -15.59 -15.60 0.46
C PHE A 492 -15.38 -14.22 -0.19
N SER A 493 -16.43 -13.40 -0.17
CA SER A 493 -16.36 -12.00 -0.56
C SER A 493 -17.15 -11.13 0.40
N ILE A 494 -16.52 -10.10 0.94
CA ILE A 494 -17.19 -9.08 1.75
C ILE A 494 -18.30 -8.35 0.95
N ARG A 495 -18.14 -8.28 -0.37
CA ARG A 495 -19.14 -7.69 -1.28
C ARG A 495 -20.41 -8.51 -1.32
N THR A 496 -20.32 -9.84 -1.26
CA THR A 496 -21.50 -10.74 -1.16
C THR A 496 -22.29 -10.44 0.12
N LEU A 497 -21.62 -10.23 1.27
CA LEU A 497 -22.30 -9.81 2.50
C LEU A 497 -23.04 -8.47 2.31
N GLY A 498 -22.37 -7.48 1.73
CA GLY A 498 -22.96 -6.17 1.46
C GLY A 498 -24.19 -6.27 0.54
N LEU A 499 -24.09 -7.07 -0.53
CA LEU A 499 -25.19 -7.27 -1.48
C LEU A 499 -26.41 -7.93 -0.81
N ARG A 500 -26.21 -8.97 0.01
CA ARG A 500 -27.29 -9.61 0.78
C ARG A 500 -27.99 -8.63 1.73
N ILE A 501 -27.22 -7.76 2.39
CA ILE A 501 -27.79 -6.72 3.28
C ILE A 501 -28.63 -5.74 2.46
N ASN A 502 -28.16 -5.30 1.29
CA ASN A 502 -28.90 -4.39 0.41
C ASN A 502 -30.16 -5.04 -0.16
N GLN A 503 -30.11 -6.31 -0.56
CA GLN A 503 -31.30 -7.07 -1.00
C GLN A 503 -32.36 -7.16 0.11
N ARG A 504 -31.92 -7.43 1.33
CA ARG A 504 -32.83 -7.42 2.49
C ARG A 504 -33.40 -6.03 2.77
N MET A 505 -32.57 -4.99 2.64
CA MET A 505 -33.00 -3.59 2.81
C MET A 505 -34.10 -3.24 1.81
N ALA A 506 -33.93 -3.62 0.55
CA ALA A 506 -34.95 -3.38 -0.48
C ALA A 506 -36.24 -4.16 -0.19
N LYS A 507 -36.12 -5.44 0.18
CA LYS A 507 -37.27 -6.33 0.39
C LYS A 507 -38.10 -5.99 1.62
N ASP A 508 -37.43 -5.72 2.76
CA ASP A 508 -38.07 -5.69 4.09
C ASP A 508 -38.16 -4.26 4.66
N PHE A 509 -37.53 -3.26 4.05
CA PHE A 509 -37.36 -1.91 4.58
C PHE A 509 -37.52 -0.79 3.55
N ASP A 510 -38.15 -1.05 2.40
CA ASP A 510 -38.40 -0.07 1.33
C ASP A 510 -37.15 0.66 0.83
N GLY A 511 -35.96 0.01 0.91
CA GLY A 511 -34.68 0.61 0.54
C GLY A 511 -34.11 1.61 1.55
N GLU A 512 -34.76 1.78 2.72
CA GLU A 512 -34.34 2.78 3.70
C GLU A 512 -33.25 2.28 4.65
N SER A 513 -32.02 2.80 4.48
CA SER A 513 -30.85 2.39 5.24
C SER A 513 -30.99 2.62 6.76
N GLN A 514 -31.68 3.66 7.18
CA GLN A 514 -31.92 3.95 8.62
C GLN A 514 -32.89 2.97 9.25
N LYS A 515 -33.95 2.54 8.53
CA LYS A 515 -34.90 1.55 9.01
C LYS A 515 -34.22 0.20 9.26
N ILE A 516 -33.46 -0.31 8.27
CA ILE A 516 -32.74 -1.60 8.45
C ILE A 516 -31.71 -1.53 9.57
N ARG A 517 -30.96 -0.43 9.74
CA ARG A 517 -30.03 -0.25 10.85
C ARG A 517 -30.73 -0.33 12.20
N ARG A 518 -31.77 0.46 12.42
CA ARG A 518 -32.54 0.47 13.68
C ARG A 518 -33.15 -0.90 14.00
N ALA A 519 -33.83 -1.52 13.04
CA ALA A 519 -34.45 -2.82 13.21
C ALA A 519 -33.45 -3.94 13.48
N SER A 520 -32.35 -3.96 12.76
CA SER A 520 -31.27 -4.93 12.96
C SER A 520 -30.63 -4.77 14.33
N THR A 521 -30.32 -3.54 14.75
CA THR A 521 -29.74 -3.26 16.06
C THR A 521 -30.68 -3.68 17.19
N ALA A 522 -31.98 -3.36 17.11
CA ALA A 522 -32.95 -3.78 18.09
C ALA A 522 -33.06 -5.31 18.19
N THR A 523 -33.10 -6.01 17.05
CA THR A 523 -33.13 -7.48 16.98
C THR A 523 -31.92 -8.10 17.67
N ILE A 524 -30.71 -7.62 17.37
CA ILE A 524 -29.46 -8.18 17.92
C ILE A 524 -29.33 -7.82 19.42
N THR A 525 -29.68 -6.61 19.82
CA THR A 525 -29.69 -6.20 21.22
C THR A 525 -30.57 -7.14 22.06
N LYS A 526 -31.75 -7.48 21.56
CA LYS A 526 -32.65 -8.45 22.20
C LYS A 526 -32.06 -9.86 22.22
N ALA A 527 -31.53 -10.34 21.09
CA ALA A 527 -30.96 -11.68 20.98
C ALA A 527 -29.72 -11.90 21.87
N LEU A 528 -28.91 -10.88 22.04
CA LEU A 528 -27.72 -10.91 22.90
C LEU A 528 -28.04 -10.57 24.38
N LYS A 529 -29.24 -10.10 24.68
CA LYS A 529 -29.67 -9.65 26.01
C LYS A 529 -28.76 -8.55 26.59
N ILE A 530 -28.39 -7.54 25.77
CA ILE A 530 -27.54 -6.43 26.16
C ILE A 530 -28.33 -5.14 26.31
N ASN A 531 -27.83 -4.25 27.18
CA ASN A 531 -28.28 -2.86 27.26
C ASN A 531 -27.15 -1.93 26.79
N PRO A 532 -27.23 -1.38 25.55
CA PRO A 532 -26.18 -0.55 24.99
C PRO A 532 -26.23 0.91 25.45
N SER A 533 -27.11 1.32 26.35
CA SER A 533 -27.22 2.71 26.82
C SER A 533 -25.96 3.27 27.48
N ARG A 534 -25.13 2.38 28.05
CA ARG A 534 -23.84 2.72 28.68
C ARG A 534 -22.63 2.53 27.73
N TRP A 535 -22.88 2.19 26.46
CA TRP A 535 -21.82 2.01 25.49
C TRP A 535 -21.41 3.38 24.91
N THR A 536 -20.14 3.50 24.53
CA THR A 536 -19.69 4.70 23.83
C THR A 536 -20.33 4.82 22.44
N VAL A 537 -20.31 6.01 21.85
CA VAL A 537 -20.82 6.25 20.50
C VAL A 537 -20.20 5.27 19.49
N LEU A 538 -18.89 5.06 19.58
CA LEU A 538 -18.16 4.15 18.68
C LEU A 538 -18.56 2.68 18.91
N GLN A 539 -18.80 2.26 20.15
CA GLN A 539 -19.28 0.91 20.44
C GLN A 539 -20.69 0.69 19.90
N ASN A 540 -21.57 1.69 19.99
CA ASN A 540 -22.89 1.65 19.40
C ASN A 540 -22.83 1.59 17.87
N GLN A 541 -21.96 2.36 17.24
CA GLN A 541 -21.72 2.29 15.80
C GLN A 541 -21.19 0.91 15.36
N SER A 542 -20.28 0.32 16.15
CA SER A 542 -19.82 -1.06 15.90
C SER A 542 -20.96 -2.07 16.04
N LEU A 543 -21.82 -1.93 17.04
CA LEU A 543 -23.01 -2.76 17.21
C LEU A 543 -23.95 -2.66 16.01
N GLU A 544 -24.23 -1.45 15.53
CA GLU A 544 -25.04 -1.22 14.34
C GLU A 544 -24.47 -1.92 13.11
N ASN A 545 -23.17 -1.74 12.85
CA ASN A 545 -22.52 -2.36 11.71
C ASN A 545 -22.56 -3.90 11.77
N TRP A 546 -22.24 -4.47 12.94
CA TRP A 546 -22.33 -5.91 13.16
C TRP A 546 -23.76 -6.43 13.08
N SER A 547 -24.74 -5.69 13.57
CA SER A 547 -26.15 -6.09 13.55
C SER A 547 -26.69 -6.33 12.15
N LEU A 548 -26.22 -5.58 11.15
CA LEU A 548 -26.59 -5.81 9.75
C LEU A 548 -26.19 -7.21 9.25
N VAL A 549 -25.03 -7.70 9.66
CA VAL A 549 -24.53 -9.04 9.31
C VAL A 549 -25.17 -10.11 10.20
N LEU A 550 -25.19 -9.90 11.50
CA LEU A 550 -25.66 -10.88 12.49
C LEU A 550 -27.13 -11.24 12.34
N THR A 551 -27.96 -10.31 11.84
CA THR A 551 -29.38 -10.61 11.53
C THR A 551 -29.55 -11.52 10.32
N GLN A 552 -28.51 -11.75 9.51
CA GLN A 552 -28.50 -12.74 8.43
C GLN A 552 -28.19 -14.17 8.96
N ILE A 553 -27.77 -14.28 10.22
CA ILE A 553 -27.43 -15.57 10.85
C ILE A 553 -28.70 -16.18 11.45
N PRO A 554 -29.15 -17.36 10.97
CA PRO A 554 -30.34 -18.00 11.52
C PRO A 554 -30.09 -18.46 12.96
N ASN A 555 -31.11 -18.37 13.78
CA ASN A 555 -31.10 -18.88 15.15
C ASN A 555 -29.99 -18.33 16.07
N LEU A 556 -29.49 -17.12 15.86
CA LEU A 556 -28.50 -16.50 16.74
C LEU A 556 -29.00 -16.41 18.20
N SER A 557 -30.30 -16.28 18.39
CA SER A 557 -30.93 -16.30 19.73
C SER A 557 -30.69 -17.61 20.50
N ARG A 558 -30.45 -18.72 19.80
CA ARG A 558 -30.17 -20.06 20.36
C ARG A 558 -28.67 -20.33 20.59
N TRP A 559 -27.80 -19.38 20.32
CA TRP A 559 -26.38 -19.51 20.64
C TRP A 559 -26.19 -19.61 22.16
N THR A 560 -25.15 -20.32 22.58
CA THR A 560 -24.83 -20.48 24.00
C THR A 560 -24.51 -19.14 24.66
N PRO A 561 -24.69 -19.02 25.99
CA PRO A 561 -24.30 -17.81 26.71
C PRO A 561 -22.84 -17.43 26.50
N GLU A 562 -21.93 -18.40 26.35
CA GLU A 562 -20.53 -18.16 26.11
C GLU A 562 -20.29 -17.58 24.72
N GLU A 563 -20.85 -18.19 23.67
CA GLU A 563 -20.76 -17.66 22.30
C GLU A 563 -21.29 -16.21 22.21
N LYS A 564 -22.40 -15.91 22.88
CA LYS A 564 -22.94 -14.55 22.94
C LYS A 564 -22.02 -13.58 23.69
N ARG A 565 -21.41 -14.00 24.80
CA ARG A 565 -20.44 -13.17 25.54
C ARG A 565 -19.21 -12.85 24.68
N GLN A 566 -18.69 -13.86 23.98
CA GLN A 566 -17.56 -13.68 23.05
C GLN A 566 -17.92 -12.73 21.90
N LEU A 567 -19.12 -12.86 21.32
CA LEU A 567 -19.60 -11.96 20.27
C LEU A 567 -19.72 -10.50 20.75
N ILE A 568 -20.22 -10.28 21.97
CA ILE A 568 -20.26 -8.95 22.59
C ILE A 568 -18.85 -8.37 22.76
N LYS A 569 -17.89 -9.19 23.20
CA LYS A 569 -16.48 -8.77 23.29
C LYS A 569 -15.92 -8.38 21.92
N ILE A 570 -16.20 -9.16 20.86
CA ILE A 570 -15.80 -8.86 19.49
C ILE A 570 -16.33 -7.48 19.05
N ILE A 571 -17.64 -7.25 19.21
CA ILE A 571 -18.27 -5.98 18.83
C ILE A 571 -17.61 -4.79 19.54
N ARG A 572 -17.34 -4.93 20.83
CA ARG A 572 -16.70 -3.86 21.62
C ARG A 572 -15.22 -3.68 21.30
N ALA A 573 -14.51 -4.78 21.03
CA ALA A 573 -13.09 -4.75 20.71
C ALA A 573 -12.77 -4.02 19.40
N LYS A 574 -13.75 -3.90 18.50
CA LYS A 574 -13.61 -3.08 17.27
C LYS A 574 -13.26 -1.61 17.58
N CYS A 575 -13.61 -1.13 18.76
CA CYS A 575 -13.38 0.24 19.21
C CYS A 575 -12.21 0.36 20.22
N ALA A 576 -11.42 -0.71 20.44
CA ALA A 576 -10.25 -0.68 21.31
C ALA A 576 -9.16 0.26 20.76
N SER A 577 -8.09 0.51 21.52
CA SER A 577 -6.97 1.37 21.05
C SER A 577 -6.33 0.88 19.76
N THR A 578 -6.28 -0.45 19.54
CA THR A 578 -5.86 -1.08 18.27
C THR A 578 -6.89 -2.11 17.81
N GLU A 579 -6.86 -2.51 16.54
CA GLU A 579 -7.76 -3.55 16.01
C GLU A 579 -7.24 -4.99 16.24
N MET A 580 -6.05 -5.17 16.81
CA MET A 580 -5.48 -6.50 17.01
C MET A 580 -6.31 -7.37 17.98
N PRO A 581 -6.77 -6.86 19.14
CA PRO A 581 -7.66 -7.63 20.02
C PRO A 581 -8.96 -8.06 19.32
N TYR A 582 -9.53 -7.20 18.48
CA TYR A 582 -10.71 -7.51 17.68
C TYR A 582 -10.45 -8.69 16.73
N LEU A 583 -9.36 -8.62 15.97
CA LEU A 583 -8.99 -9.64 14.99
C LEU A 583 -8.74 -10.99 15.68
N HIS A 584 -7.98 -11.00 16.78
CA HIS A 584 -7.73 -12.22 17.55
C HIS A 584 -9.00 -12.83 18.13
N GLN A 585 -9.94 -12.01 18.60
CA GLN A 585 -11.22 -12.49 19.14
C GLN A 585 -12.11 -13.08 18.04
N THR A 586 -12.12 -12.50 16.82
CA THR A 586 -12.88 -13.08 15.70
C THR A 586 -12.34 -14.45 15.29
N GLN A 587 -11.01 -14.66 15.37
CA GLN A 587 -10.38 -15.95 15.10
C GLN A 587 -10.79 -17.02 16.12
N ASN A 588 -10.99 -16.61 17.37
CA ASN A 588 -11.33 -17.52 18.49
C ASN A 588 -12.85 -17.76 18.63
N HIS A 589 -13.65 -17.41 17.62
CA HIS A 589 -15.09 -17.66 17.61
C HIS A 589 -15.50 -18.55 16.41
N PRO A 590 -15.35 -19.88 16.50
CA PRO A 590 -15.49 -20.79 15.35
C PRO A 590 -16.87 -20.71 14.68
N ARG A 591 -17.93 -20.57 15.48
CA ARG A 591 -19.30 -20.49 14.96
C ARG A 591 -19.52 -19.19 14.15
N LEU A 592 -19.07 -18.05 14.67
CA LEU A 592 -19.15 -16.79 13.94
C LEU A 592 -18.38 -16.87 12.61
N ARG A 593 -17.17 -17.42 12.66
CA ARG A 593 -16.34 -17.66 11.48
C ARG A 593 -17.07 -18.52 10.43
N SER A 594 -17.67 -19.63 10.84
CA SER A 594 -18.42 -20.51 9.93
C SER A 594 -19.61 -19.80 9.28
N GLU A 595 -20.35 -19.00 10.07
CA GLU A 595 -21.49 -18.24 9.55
C GLU A 595 -21.05 -17.12 8.60
N LEU A 596 -19.94 -16.43 8.90
CA LEU A 596 -19.39 -15.42 8.00
C LEU A 596 -18.99 -16.02 6.64
N LEU A 597 -18.30 -17.17 6.67
CA LEU A 597 -17.94 -17.90 5.44
C LEU A 597 -19.18 -18.27 4.63
N ARG A 598 -20.20 -18.86 5.27
CA ARG A 598 -21.47 -19.23 4.63
C ARG A 598 -22.20 -18.03 4.00
N LEU A 599 -22.18 -16.88 4.68
CA LEU A 599 -22.85 -15.67 4.19
C LEU A 599 -22.07 -14.97 3.07
N GLY A 600 -20.76 -15.05 3.08
CA GLY A 600 -19.90 -14.38 2.10
C GLY A 600 -19.60 -15.21 0.85
N SER A 601 -19.96 -16.49 0.82
CA SER A 601 -19.80 -17.40 -0.34
C SER A 601 -20.95 -17.37 -1.32
#